data_65171f4eb9cdad23a1832553b98ceeca
#
_entry.id   65171f4eb9cdad23a1832553b98ceeca
#
_cell.length_a   1.000
_cell.length_b   1.000
_cell.length_c   1.000
_cell.angle_alpha   90.00
_cell.angle_beta   90.00
_cell.angle_gamma   90.00
#
_symmetry.space_group_name_H-M   'P 1'
#
loop_
_entity.id
_entity.type
_entity.pdbx_description
1 polymer ?
#
loop_
_entity_poly.entity_id
_entity_poly.type
_entity_poly.pdbx_seq_one_letter_code
_entity_poly.pdbx_strand_id
1 'polypeptide(L)'
;MKKIFALILALTMVLALAACGGDTTPETTAPAAQNTPTTPDASSWKYNVQGIDIMMHAPAAPILEALGEPVSYTEEASCAFTGLDKTYYYGGFYVQTYPIGEEDYIFSAWLVDDSSTTPEGIYIGAPQAEVEAAYGADSFNGSNAYIMTGTTSTLTVILTDGVVSSIQYDAIVK
;
A
#
# COMPACT_ATOMS: atom_id res chain seq x y z
N MET A 1 39.14 17.45 -51.46
CA MET A 1 39.06 16.20 -52.24
C MET A 1 38.71 15.04 -51.31
N LYS A 2 37.67 14.37 -51.67
CA LYS A 2 37.32 12.96 -51.31
C LYS A 2 36.74 12.75 -49.90
N LYS A 3 35.42 12.68 -49.84
CA LYS A 3 34.50 11.52 -49.91
C LYS A 3 34.35 10.85 -48.56
N ILE A 4 33.27 11.17 -47.84
CA ILE A 4 32.02 10.41 -47.70
C ILE A 4 32.28 8.93 -47.38
N PHE A 5 31.89 8.54 -46.14
CA PHE A 5 31.11 7.32 -45.95
C PHE A 5 30.23 7.49 -44.72
N ALA A 6 28.96 7.64 -44.97
CA ALA A 6 27.92 7.52 -44.00
C ALA A 6 27.76 6.03 -43.62
N LEU A 7 27.81 5.72 -42.36
CA LEU A 7 27.32 4.44 -41.87
C LEU A 7 26.23 4.70 -40.84
N ILE A 8 25.00 4.59 -41.33
CA ILE A 8 23.77 4.61 -40.51
C ILE A 8 23.74 3.29 -39.76
N LEU A 9 24.01 3.32 -38.47
CA LEU A 9 23.69 2.19 -37.58
C LEU A 9 22.36 2.50 -36.89
N ALA A 10 21.29 1.99 -37.48
CA ALA A 10 19.97 1.99 -36.86
C ALA A 10 19.99 1.04 -35.66
N LEU A 11 20.20 1.58 -34.47
CA LEU A 11 20.00 0.87 -33.21
C LEU A 11 18.51 0.94 -32.88
N THR A 12 17.76 -0.09 -33.29
CA THR A 12 16.36 -0.30 -32.88
C THR A 12 16.34 -0.65 -31.41
N MET A 13 16.06 0.33 -30.56
CA MET A 13 15.76 0.14 -29.15
C MET A 13 14.34 -0.42 -29.06
N VAL A 14 14.22 -1.74 -28.89
CA VAL A 14 12.96 -2.39 -28.55
C VAL A 14 12.67 -2.10 -27.09
N LEU A 15 11.85 -1.09 -26.82
CA LEU A 15 11.19 -0.94 -25.51
C LEU A 15 10.15 -2.07 -25.42
N ALA A 16 10.43 -3.09 -24.62
CA ALA A 16 9.42 -4.02 -24.16
C ALA A 16 8.61 -3.33 -23.07
N LEU A 17 7.50 -2.69 -23.45
CA LEU A 17 6.42 -2.39 -22.52
C LEU A 17 5.76 -3.73 -22.19
N ALA A 18 5.99 -4.22 -20.98
CA ALA A 18 5.16 -5.27 -20.41
C ALA A 18 3.79 -4.63 -20.05
N ALA A 19 2.91 -4.55 -21.06
CA ALA A 19 1.50 -4.33 -20.83
C ALA A 19 0.95 -5.64 -20.23
N CYS A 20 0.28 -5.57 -19.11
CA CYS A 20 -0.56 -6.64 -18.58
C CYS A 20 -1.76 -6.78 -19.53
N GLY A 21 -1.65 -7.69 -20.53
CA GLY A 21 -2.69 -7.90 -21.54
C GLY A 21 -2.28 -8.91 -22.59
N GLY A 22 -2.69 -10.16 -22.40
CA GLY A 22 -3.08 -11.17 -23.37
C GLY A 22 -2.09 -11.64 -24.43
N ASP A 23 -1.54 -12.83 -24.34
CA ASP A 23 -1.95 -14.03 -25.08
C ASP A 23 -0.93 -15.17 -24.99
N THR A 24 -1.47 -16.38 -24.80
CA THR A 24 -0.94 -17.75 -24.99
C THR A 24 0.31 -18.19 -24.20
N THR A 25 -0.01 -18.83 -23.05
CA THR A 25 0.46 -20.10 -22.43
C THR A 25 1.96 -20.46 -22.42
N PRO A 26 2.55 -20.69 -21.21
CA PRO A 26 2.20 -21.86 -20.40
C PRO A 26 1.65 -21.48 -19.03
N GLU A 27 0.82 -22.37 -18.53
CA GLU A 27 0.13 -22.42 -17.26
C GLU A 27 1.06 -22.09 -16.08
N THR A 28 1.21 -20.79 -15.78
CA THR A 28 1.64 -20.34 -14.46
C THR A 28 0.35 -20.17 -13.69
N THR A 29 0.13 -21.03 -12.71
CA THR A 29 -0.98 -20.95 -11.75
C THR A 29 -1.04 -19.53 -11.19
N ALA A 30 -1.96 -18.72 -11.72
CA ALA A 30 -2.33 -17.46 -11.10
C ALA A 30 -2.73 -17.78 -9.65
N PRO A 31 -2.39 -16.96 -8.65
CA PRO A 31 -2.92 -17.11 -7.32
C PRO A 31 -4.45 -17.20 -7.44
N ALA A 32 -5.03 -18.24 -6.83
CA ALA A 32 -6.48 -18.39 -6.83
C ALA A 32 -7.08 -17.09 -6.26
N ALA A 33 -7.93 -16.43 -7.05
CA ALA A 33 -8.63 -15.24 -6.62
C ALA A 33 -9.27 -15.54 -5.26
N GLN A 34 -8.89 -14.79 -4.23
CA GLN A 34 -9.48 -14.96 -2.90
C GLN A 34 -10.94 -14.50 -2.98
N ASN A 35 -11.86 -15.46 -2.87
CA ASN A 35 -13.30 -15.20 -2.95
C ASN A 35 -13.96 -15.13 -1.55
N THR A 36 -13.15 -15.15 -0.49
CA THR A 36 -13.66 -15.13 0.88
C THR A 36 -13.03 -13.99 1.65
N PRO A 37 -13.82 -13.08 2.25
CA PRO A 37 -13.30 -12.01 3.09
C PRO A 37 -12.54 -12.57 4.29
N THR A 38 -11.38 -12.00 4.59
CA THR A 38 -10.70 -12.25 5.86
C THR A 38 -11.41 -11.45 6.94
N THR A 39 -11.72 -12.10 8.08
CA THR A 39 -12.34 -11.39 9.20
C THR A 39 -11.32 -10.45 9.84
N PRO A 40 -11.65 -9.17 10.07
CA PRO A 40 -10.80 -8.25 10.80
C PRO A 40 -10.49 -8.75 12.21
N ASP A 41 -9.25 -8.58 12.65
CA ASP A 41 -8.84 -8.90 14.02
C ASP A 41 -8.60 -7.60 14.79
N ALA A 42 -9.38 -7.36 15.84
CA ALA A 42 -9.30 -6.15 16.67
C ALA A 42 -7.96 -6.03 17.42
N SER A 43 -7.18 -7.11 17.54
CA SER A 43 -5.84 -7.11 18.12
C SER A 43 -4.74 -6.82 17.10
N SER A 44 -5.08 -6.76 15.81
CA SER A 44 -4.16 -6.41 14.72
C SER A 44 -3.98 -4.90 14.60
N TRP A 45 -2.95 -4.52 13.85
CA TRP A 45 -2.65 -3.11 13.59
C TRP A 45 -3.77 -2.44 12.81
N LYS A 46 -4.16 -1.25 13.25
CA LYS A 46 -5.18 -0.40 12.62
C LYS A 46 -4.75 1.06 12.67
N TYR A 47 -5.13 1.83 11.69
CA TYR A 47 -4.97 3.27 11.72
C TYR A 47 -6.20 3.91 12.36
N ASN A 48 -6.00 4.88 13.26
CA ASN A 48 -7.09 5.68 13.82
C ASN A 48 -6.93 7.14 13.42
N VAL A 49 -7.96 7.69 12.82
CA VAL A 49 -8.01 9.11 12.46
C VAL A 49 -9.34 9.70 12.93
N GLN A 50 -9.28 10.78 13.71
CA GLN A 50 -10.46 11.49 14.23
C GLN A 50 -11.47 10.61 14.96
N GLY A 51 -10.98 9.52 15.59
CA GLY A 51 -11.82 8.56 16.29
C GLY A 51 -12.43 7.46 15.39
N ILE A 52 -12.11 7.46 14.10
CA ILE A 52 -12.52 6.43 13.14
C ILE A 52 -11.40 5.39 13.05
N ASP A 53 -11.70 4.14 13.38
CA ASP A 53 -10.78 3.01 13.23
C ASP A 53 -10.81 2.48 11.79
N ILE A 54 -9.70 2.61 11.08
CA ILE A 54 -9.49 2.01 9.76
C ILE A 54 -8.81 0.66 9.98
N MET A 55 -9.63 -0.40 10.02
CA MET A 55 -9.17 -1.77 10.25
C MET A 55 -8.98 -2.49 8.92
N MET A 56 -7.83 -3.12 8.75
CA MET A 56 -7.57 -3.96 7.58
C MET A 56 -8.59 -5.12 7.52
N HIS A 57 -9.04 -5.46 6.32
CA HIS A 57 -10.09 -6.44 6.01
C HIS A 57 -11.51 -6.07 6.48
N ALA A 58 -11.73 -4.91 7.10
CA ALA A 58 -13.07 -4.46 7.39
C ALA A 58 -13.82 -4.10 6.10
N PRO A 59 -15.17 -4.27 6.06
CA PRO A 59 -15.98 -3.71 4.98
C PRO A 59 -15.70 -2.21 4.83
N ALA A 60 -15.42 -1.77 3.61
CA ALA A 60 -14.95 -0.40 3.37
C ALA A 60 -16.07 0.63 3.49
N ALA A 61 -17.30 0.29 3.08
CA ALA A 61 -18.40 1.24 2.96
C ALA A 61 -18.67 2.05 4.26
N PRO A 62 -18.82 1.45 5.45
CA PRO A 62 -19.09 2.22 6.66
C PRO A 62 -17.89 3.10 7.09
N ILE A 63 -16.66 2.68 6.81
CA ILE A 63 -15.45 3.45 7.13
C ILE A 63 -15.35 4.66 6.19
N LEU A 64 -15.53 4.46 4.89
CA LEU A 64 -15.50 5.54 3.88
C LEU A 64 -16.64 6.55 4.11
N GLU A 65 -17.83 6.08 4.50
CA GLU A 65 -18.94 6.96 4.88
C GLU A 65 -18.58 7.84 6.10
N ALA A 66 -17.94 7.25 7.11
CA ALA A 66 -17.52 7.99 8.31
C ALA A 66 -16.38 8.99 8.02
N LEU A 67 -15.47 8.66 7.09
CA LEU A 67 -14.39 9.55 6.66
C LEU A 67 -14.90 10.72 5.80
N GLY A 68 -16.06 10.57 5.15
CA GLY A 68 -16.66 11.58 4.27
C GLY A 68 -16.04 11.63 2.87
N GLU A 69 -16.20 12.78 2.20
CA GLU A 69 -15.73 12.98 0.83
C GLU A 69 -14.19 13.01 0.75
N PRO A 70 -13.57 12.15 -0.09
CA PRO A 70 -12.14 12.21 -0.33
C PRO A 70 -11.76 13.42 -1.19
N VAL A 71 -10.54 13.92 -1.03
CA VAL A 71 -9.95 14.98 -1.88
C VAL A 71 -9.79 14.48 -3.32
N SER A 72 -9.41 13.21 -3.48
CA SER A 72 -9.33 12.55 -4.78
C SER A 72 -9.59 11.06 -4.65
N TYR A 73 -9.98 10.45 -5.76
CA TYR A 73 -10.31 9.05 -5.91
C TYR A 73 -9.77 8.50 -7.23
N THR A 74 -9.24 7.29 -7.18
CA THR A 74 -8.81 6.52 -8.36
C THR A 74 -9.20 5.06 -8.21
N GLU A 75 -9.38 4.37 -9.34
CA GLU A 75 -9.62 2.93 -9.39
C GLU A 75 -8.83 2.30 -10.54
N GLU A 76 -8.40 1.07 -10.34
CA GLU A 76 -7.67 0.29 -11.34
C GLU A 76 -8.00 -1.20 -11.23
N ALA A 77 -7.79 -1.95 -12.30
CA ALA A 77 -8.03 -3.38 -12.29
C ALA A 77 -7.10 -4.07 -11.26
N SER A 78 -7.69 -4.83 -10.33
CA SER A 78 -6.92 -5.53 -9.32
C SER A 78 -6.09 -6.65 -9.95
N CYS A 79 -4.82 -6.73 -9.54
CA CYS A 79 -3.92 -7.82 -9.95
C CYS A 79 -4.13 -9.10 -9.12
N ALA A 80 -4.73 -8.99 -7.92
CA ALA A 80 -4.88 -10.09 -6.96
C ALA A 80 -6.32 -10.59 -6.82
N PHE A 81 -7.30 -9.75 -7.16
CA PHE A 81 -8.73 -10.02 -6.97
C PHE A 81 -9.51 -9.80 -8.26
N THR A 82 -10.73 -10.35 -8.33
CA THR A 82 -11.62 -10.05 -9.45
C THR A 82 -12.37 -8.76 -9.17
N GLY A 83 -12.08 -7.67 -9.89
CA GLY A 83 -12.70 -6.37 -9.73
C GLY A 83 -11.70 -5.22 -9.76
N LEU A 84 -12.01 -4.13 -9.07
CA LEU A 84 -11.20 -2.92 -9.05
C LEU A 84 -10.64 -2.66 -7.65
N ASP A 85 -9.34 -2.41 -7.57
CA ASP A 85 -8.72 -1.79 -6.40
C ASP A 85 -9.03 -0.29 -6.46
N LYS A 86 -9.40 0.29 -5.31
CA LYS A 86 -9.80 1.70 -5.21
C LYS A 86 -8.93 2.41 -4.20
N THR A 87 -8.49 3.62 -4.54
CA THR A 87 -7.63 4.44 -3.69
C THR A 87 -8.29 5.79 -3.44
N TYR A 88 -8.42 6.15 -2.17
CA TYR A 88 -9.05 7.36 -1.66
C TYR A 88 -8.01 8.20 -0.95
N TYR A 89 -7.88 9.48 -1.32
CA TYR A 89 -6.98 10.43 -0.67
C TYR A 89 -7.76 11.43 0.17
N TYR A 90 -7.37 11.58 1.43
CA TYR A 90 -8.03 12.45 2.42
C TYR A 90 -7.17 13.64 2.89
N GLY A 91 -6.16 14.03 2.10
CA GLY A 91 -5.27 15.15 2.41
C GLY A 91 -3.98 14.71 3.10
N GLY A 92 -4.04 14.14 4.29
CA GLY A 92 -2.86 13.68 5.06
C GLY A 92 -2.62 12.17 4.98
N PHE A 93 -3.55 11.41 4.40
CA PHE A 93 -3.44 9.96 4.30
C PHE A 93 -4.25 9.41 3.11
N TYR A 94 -3.92 8.19 2.74
CA TYR A 94 -4.67 7.39 1.77
C TYR A 94 -5.33 6.20 2.42
N VAL A 95 -6.43 5.75 1.83
CA VAL A 95 -7.05 4.45 2.09
C VAL A 95 -7.17 3.71 0.77
N GLN A 96 -6.74 2.46 0.74
CA GLN A 96 -6.93 1.58 -0.41
C GLN A 96 -7.85 0.43 -0.04
N THR A 97 -8.70 0.04 -0.99
CA THR A 97 -9.60 -1.11 -0.85
C THR A 97 -9.32 -2.16 -1.91
N TYR A 98 -9.75 -3.38 -1.63
CA TYR A 98 -9.75 -4.50 -2.56
C TYR A 98 -11.15 -5.12 -2.65
N PRO A 99 -11.54 -5.63 -3.83
CA PRO A 99 -12.88 -6.19 -4.04
C PRO A 99 -12.97 -7.67 -3.64
N ILE A 100 -14.09 -8.07 -3.03
CA ILE A 100 -14.52 -9.47 -2.93
C ILE A 100 -16.01 -9.53 -3.29
N GLY A 101 -16.31 -10.09 -4.46
CA GLY A 101 -17.67 -10.09 -5.01
C GLY A 101 -18.14 -8.67 -5.34
N GLU A 102 -19.23 -8.24 -4.72
CA GLU A 102 -19.79 -6.88 -4.92
C GLU A 102 -19.38 -5.90 -3.80
N GLU A 103 -18.58 -6.34 -2.84
CA GLU A 103 -18.17 -5.54 -1.69
C GLU A 103 -16.68 -5.22 -1.73
N ASP A 104 -16.31 -4.05 -1.20
CA ASP A 104 -14.93 -3.63 -1.02
C ASP A 104 -14.53 -3.76 0.45
N TYR A 105 -13.26 -4.14 0.65
CA TYR A 105 -12.65 -4.31 1.97
C TYR A 105 -11.40 -3.46 2.08
N ILE A 106 -11.08 -2.96 3.27
CA ILE A 106 -9.88 -2.17 3.51
C ILE A 106 -8.64 -3.05 3.28
N PHE A 107 -7.79 -2.60 2.36
CA PHE A 107 -6.50 -3.23 2.05
C PHE A 107 -5.35 -2.55 2.78
N SER A 108 -5.27 -1.23 2.68
CA SER A 108 -4.14 -0.47 3.18
C SER A 108 -4.56 0.93 3.60
N ALA A 109 -3.83 1.51 4.55
CA ALA A 109 -3.88 2.92 4.88
C ALA A 109 -2.46 3.44 5.09
N TRP A 110 -2.09 4.58 4.47
CA TRP A 110 -0.76 5.14 4.65
C TRP A 110 -0.79 6.66 4.80
N LEU A 111 0.10 7.15 5.67
CA LEU A 111 0.27 8.56 5.96
C LEU A 111 1.24 9.18 4.95
N VAL A 112 0.98 10.42 4.54
CA VAL A 112 1.79 11.14 3.55
C VAL A 112 2.43 12.41 4.08
N ASP A 113 1.98 12.91 5.24
CA ASP A 113 2.55 14.08 5.90
C ASP A 113 2.41 13.98 7.42
N ASP A 114 2.82 15.02 8.13
CA ASP A 114 2.82 15.13 9.60
C ASP A 114 1.48 15.59 10.18
N SER A 115 0.44 15.75 9.37
CA SER A 115 -0.90 16.15 9.83
C SER A 115 -1.63 15.07 10.62
N SER A 116 -1.12 13.84 10.54
CA SER A 116 -1.67 12.65 11.19
C SER A 116 -0.59 11.86 11.92
N THR A 117 -0.99 11.15 12.97
CA THR A 117 -0.10 10.31 13.78
C THR A 117 -0.65 8.90 13.91
N THR A 118 0.20 7.92 14.22
CA THR A 118 -0.25 6.62 14.71
C THR A 118 -0.91 6.75 16.09
N PRO A 119 -1.67 5.75 16.56
CA PRO A 119 -2.19 5.74 17.94
C PRO A 119 -1.10 5.91 19.01
N GLU A 120 0.14 5.48 18.72
CA GLU A 120 1.31 5.60 19.60
C GLU A 120 2.00 6.97 19.47
N GLY A 121 1.50 7.86 18.59
CA GLY A 121 1.99 9.22 18.42
C GLY A 121 3.13 9.39 17.40
N ILE A 122 3.43 8.37 16.60
CA ILE A 122 4.47 8.47 15.56
C ILE A 122 3.89 9.14 14.31
N TYR A 123 4.68 10.05 13.72
CA TYR A 123 4.32 10.87 12.56
C TYR A 123 5.45 10.89 11.51
N ILE A 124 5.14 11.35 10.31
CA ILE A 124 6.14 11.56 9.25
C ILE A 124 7.09 12.68 9.69
N GLY A 125 8.39 12.37 9.76
CA GLY A 125 9.42 13.25 10.30
C GLY A 125 9.84 12.95 11.75
N ALA A 126 9.15 12.04 12.46
CA ALA A 126 9.55 11.62 13.81
C ALA A 126 10.95 10.99 13.79
N PRO A 127 11.81 11.26 14.79
CA PRO A 127 13.14 10.65 14.86
C PRO A 127 13.04 9.15 15.19
N GLN A 128 14.02 8.38 14.71
CA GLN A 128 14.10 6.92 14.97
C GLN A 128 13.94 6.55 16.44
N ALA A 129 14.50 7.36 17.35
CA ALA A 129 14.42 7.08 18.80
C ALA A 129 12.98 7.08 19.34
N GLU A 130 12.08 7.89 18.78
CA GLU A 130 10.65 7.89 19.14
C GLU A 130 9.96 6.61 18.62
N VAL A 131 10.29 6.18 17.40
CA VAL A 131 9.78 4.93 16.82
C VAL A 131 10.21 3.73 17.67
N GLU A 132 11.48 3.71 18.07
CA GLU A 132 12.03 2.64 18.92
C GLU A 132 11.37 2.63 20.31
N ALA A 133 11.10 3.81 20.89
CA ALA A 133 10.41 3.92 22.16
C ALA A 133 8.95 3.45 22.09
N ALA A 134 8.27 3.68 20.94
CA ALA A 134 6.88 3.30 20.73
C ALA A 134 6.70 1.81 20.42
N TYR A 135 7.58 1.25 19.57
CA TYR A 135 7.39 -0.09 19.00
C TYR A 135 8.47 -1.11 19.39
N GLY A 136 9.52 -0.68 20.10
CA GLY A 136 10.64 -1.52 20.52
C GLY A 136 11.68 -1.74 19.43
N ALA A 137 12.93 -1.93 19.87
CA ALA A 137 14.08 -2.15 18.99
C ALA A 137 14.00 -3.46 18.19
N ASP A 138 13.33 -4.47 18.73
CA ASP A 138 13.20 -5.80 18.11
C ASP A 138 12.39 -5.78 16.80
N SER A 139 11.57 -4.73 16.59
CA SER A 139 10.80 -4.54 15.36
C SER A 139 11.65 -3.99 14.20
N PHE A 140 12.88 -3.55 14.44
CA PHE A 140 13.76 -2.99 13.43
C PHE A 140 14.35 -4.09 12.54
N ASN A 141 14.23 -3.93 11.23
CA ASN A 141 14.71 -4.90 10.25
C ASN A 141 16.25 -4.89 10.03
N GLY A 142 16.98 -4.06 10.78
CA GLY A 142 18.44 -3.92 10.67
C GLY A 142 18.92 -3.03 9.52
N SER A 143 18.01 -2.40 8.79
CA SER A 143 18.32 -1.50 7.67
C SER A 143 17.63 -0.13 7.84
N ASN A 144 16.35 -0.02 7.49
CA ASN A 144 15.67 1.27 7.47
C ASN A 144 14.19 1.20 7.85
N ALA A 145 13.69 0.10 8.39
CA ALA A 145 12.28 -0.03 8.72
C ALA A 145 12.03 -0.77 10.04
N TYR A 146 10.97 -0.35 10.72
CA TYR A 146 10.31 -1.09 11.79
C TYR A 146 9.10 -1.80 11.18
N ILE A 147 9.00 -3.10 11.41
CA ILE A 147 7.95 -3.95 10.85
C ILE A 147 7.27 -4.71 11.98
N MET A 148 6.03 -4.34 12.27
CA MET A 148 5.21 -4.93 13.31
C MET A 148 4.10 -5.76 12.67
N THR A 149 4.27 -7.09 12.69
CA THR A 149 3.31 -8.02 12.07
C THR A 149 2.30 -8.49 13.11
N GLY A 150 1.04 -8.18 12.87
CA GLY A 150 -0.11 -8.71 13.62
C GLY A 150 -0.68 -9.98 12.99
N THR A 151 -1.89 -10.38 13.41
CA THR A 151 -2.56 -11.59 12.90
C THR A 151 -3.09 -11.39 11.48
N THR A 152 -3.68 -10.24 11.19
CA THR A 152 -4.33 -9.93 9.92
C THR A 152 -3.80 -8.66 9.26
N SER A 153 -2.92 -7.92 9.92
CA SER A 153 -2.34 -6.70 9.37
C SER A 153 -0.89 -6.49 9.83
N THR A 154 -0.16 -5.69 9.07
CA THR A 154 1.21 -5.26 9.36
C THR A 154 1.24 -3.74 9.43
N LEU A 155 1.96 -3.19 10.42
CA LEU A 155 2.37 -1.79 10.44
C LEU A 155 3.84 -1.72 10.05
N THR A 156 4.13 -0.92 9.03
CA THR A 156 5.49 -0.64 8.55
C THR A 156 5.81 0.83 8.71
N VAL A 157 6.91 1.14 9.39
CA VAL A 157 7.45 2.49 9.56
C VAL A 157 8.82 2.54 8.89
N ILE A 158 8.96 3.31 7.80
CA ILE A 158 10.21 3.43 7.04
C ILE A 158 10.93 4.71 7.44
N LEU A 159 12.25 4.59 7.60
CA LEU A 159 13.15 5.69 7.91
C LEU A 159 13.97 6.09 6.69
N THR A 160 14.21 7.40 6.56
CA THR A 160 15.19 7.98 5.65
C THR A 160 16.04 8.95 6.46
N ASP A 161 17.36 8.79 6.44
CA ASP A 161 18.30 9.64 7.20
C ASP A 161 17.97 9.74 8.72
N GLY A 162 17.44 8.64 9.29
CA GLY A 162 17.14 8.53 10.73
C GLY A 162 15.82 9.18 11.17
N VAL A 163 14.99 9.60 10.22
CA VAL A 163 13.63 10.11 10.48
C VAL A 163 12.59 9.32 9.70
N VAL A 164 11.35 9.29 10.22
CA VAL A 164 10.23 8.59 9.57
C VAL A 164 9.90 9.27 8.24
N SER A 165 9.91 8.49 7.16
CA SER A 165 9.55 8.93 5.82
C SER A 165 8.27 8.28 5.28
N SER A 166 7.82 7.16 5.88
CA SER A 166 6.58 6.49 5.52
C SER A 166 6.02 5.71 6.70
N ILE A 167 4.70 5.73 6.84
CA ILE A 167 3.94 4.91 7.80
C ILE A 167 2.81 4.26 7.03
N GLN A 168 2.74 2.93 7.07
CA GLN A 168 1.77 2.17 6.29
C GLN A 168 1.21 1.00 7.09
N TYR A 169 -0.10 0.83 7.03
CA TYR A 169 -0.86 -0.29 7.54
C TYR A 169 -1.33 -1.14 6.36
N ASP A 170 -1.01 -2.42 6.34
CA ASP A 170 -1.36 -3.31 5.24
C ASP A 170 -2.10 -4.55 5.73
N ALA A 171 -3.08 -4.98 4.95
CA ALA A 171 -3.75 -6.25 5.12
C ALA A 171 -2.81 -7.42 4.77
N ILE A 172 -2.78 -8.46 5.60
CA ILE A 172 -2.08 -9.71 5.31
C ILE A 172 -3.01 -10.59 4.47
N VAL A 173 -2.80 -10.61 3.17
CA VAL A 173 -3.54 -11.46 2.22
C VAL A 173 -2.82 -12.80 2.10
N LYS A 174 -3.58 -13.92 2.17
CA LYS A 174 -3.03 -15.29 2.11
C LYS A 174 -3.45 -15.98 0.83
#